data_19fc67f8e83c02fec50ea6a3e5985dcb
#
_entry.id   19fc67f8e83c02fec50ea6a3e5985dcb
#
_cell.length_a   1.000
_cell.length_b   1.000
_cell.length_c   1.000
_cell.angle_alpha   90.00
_cell.angle_beta   90.00
_cell.angle_gamma   90.00
#
_symmetry.space_group_name_H-M   'P 1'
#
loop_
_entity.id
_entity.type
_entity.pdbx_description
1 polymer ?
#
loop_
_entity_poly.entity_id
_entity_poly.type
_entity_poly.pdbx_seq_one_letter_code
_entity_poly.pdbx_strand_id
1 'polypeptide(L)'
;MNDMVVAQLSPEVVLGELKKQGVTHVVWLPDSETNWLYLLMKAEPTLTLVTVPREGLAMSIAAGLAAGGAKPVILIQNTGLMESGDSIRGWLIGLDIPIVLMVGLRGWTRHGPTKDTAATFTEPFLNAFRIDYYLVENDADASRIAMAFDQARATKRPVAVLVGDEFHGFNK
;
A
#
# COMPACT_ATOMS: atom_id res chain seq x y z
N MET A 1 -26.39 15.24 -20.92
CA MET A 1 -25.77 14.82 -19.64
C MET A 1 -24.31 14.63 -19.94
N ASN A 2 -23.45 15.52 -19.45
CA ASN A 2 -22.02 15.26 -19.53
C ASN A 2 -21.73 14.08 -18.58
N ASP A 3 -21.42 12.93 -19.14
CA ASP A 3 -20.77 11.86 -18.38
C ASP A 3 -19.44 12.45 -17.88
N MET A 4 -19.43 12.90 -16.63
CA MET A 4 -18.17 13.23 -15.97
C MET A 4 -17.35 11.94 -15.96
N VAL A 5 -16.32 11.89 -16.79
CA VAL A 5 -15.34 10.81 -16.72
C VAL A 5 -14.78 10.84 -15.31
N VAL A 6 -15.16 9.85 -14.55
CA VAL A 6 -14.70 9.72 -13.16
C VAL A 6 -13.22 9.38 -13.23
N ALA A 7 -12.36 10.26 -12.70
CA ALA A 7 -10.94 10.03 -12.68
C ALA A 7 -10.64 8.75 -11.86
N GLN A 8 -9.91 7.83 -12.45
CA GLN A 8 -9.50 6.55 -11.84
C GLN A 8 -8.02 6.58 -11.51
N LEU A 9 -7.59 5.66 -10.65
CA LEU A 9 -6.20 5.38 -10.42
C LEU A 9 -5.74 4.27 -11.38
N SER A 10 -4.88 4.63 -12.32
CA SER A 10 -4.35 3.70 -13.34
C SER A 10 -3.27 2.82 -12.75
N PRO A 11 -3.29 1.51 -12.98
CA PRO A 11 -2.23 0.61 -12.52
C PRO A 11 -0.86 0.98 -13.12
N GLU A 12 -0.81 1.48 -14.35
CA GLU A 12 0.39 1.97 -15.01
C GLU A 12 1.01 3.16 -14.29
N VAL A 13 0.18 4.06 -13.78
CA VAL A 13 0.63 5.24 -13.02
C VAL A 13 1.23 4.79 -11.70
N VAL A 14 0.57 3.91 -10.97
CA VAL A 14 1.09 3.37 -9.71
C VAL A 14 2.40 2.62 -9.93
N LEU A 15 2.47 1.71 -10.90
CA LEU A 15 3.70 1.01 -11.24
C LEU A 15 4.81 1.98 -11.64
N GLY A 16 4.49 3.03 -12.40
CA GLY A 16 5.42 4.09 -12.79
C GLY A 16 6.01 4.80 -11.57
N GLU A 17 5.21 5.15 -10.56
CA GLU A 17 5.69 5.76 -9.32
C GLU A 17 6.59 4.80 -8.53
N LEU A 18 6.21 3.54 -8.38
CA LEU A 18 7.07 2.53 -7.71
C LEU A 18 8.43 2.39 -8.40
N LYS A 19 8.47 2.37 -9.72
CA LYS A 19 9.72 2.32 -10.50
C LYS A 19 10.58 3.56 -10.31
N LYS A 20 9.99 4.76 -10.31
CA LYS A 20 10.72 6.02 -10.03
C LYS A 20 11.36 6.01 -8.65
N GLN A 21 10.74 5.36 -7.67
CA GLN A 21 11.31 5.18 -6.33
C GLN A 21 12.39 4.09 -6.26
N GLY A 22 12.60 3.37 -7.35
CA GLY A 22 13.57 2.30 -7.46
C GLY A 22 13.15 1.05 -6.68
N VAL A 23 11.86 0.82 -6.51
CA VAL A 23 11.33 -0.41 -5.91
C VAL A 23 11.82 -1.62 -6.69
N THR A 24 12.35 -2.61 -5.98
CA THR A 24 12.87 -3.87 -6.55
C THR A 24 12.01 -5.07 -6.19
N HIS A 25 11.29 -5.02 -5.09
CA HIS A 25 10.47 -6.13 -4.60
C HIS A 25 9.11 -5.62 -4.15
N VAL A 26 8.07 -6.33 -4.55
CA VAL A 26 6.72 -6.13 -4.04
C VAL A 26 6.39 -7.35 -3.18
N VAL A 27 6.30 -7.16 -1.87
CA VAL A 27 5.86 -8.21 -0.93
C VAL A 27 4.35 -8.12 -0.84
N TRP A 28 3.67 -9.12 -1.39
CA TRP A 28 2.25 -9.07 -1.72
C TRP A 28 1.48 -10.28 -1.19
N LEU A 29 0.34 -10.01 -0.58
CA LEU A 29 -0.69 -11.01 -0.39
C LEU A 29 -1.76 -10.79 -1.46
N PRO A 30 -2.00 -11.78 -2.35
CA PRO A 30 -3.07 -11.70 -3.37
C PRO A 30 -4.43 -11.50 -2.72
N ASP A 31 -5.05 -10.36 -2.96
CA ASP A 31 -6.38 -10.01 -2.45
C ASP A 31 -7.21 -9.25 -3.51
N SER A 32 -8.48 -9.01 -3.22
CA SER A 32 -9.39 -8.35 -4.15
C SER A 32 -9.15 -6.85 -4.31
N GLU A 33 -8.54 -6.19 -3.33
CA GLU A 33 -8.30 -4.74 -3.35
C GLU A 33 -7.02 -4.37 -4.11
N THR A 34 -6.07 -5.32 -4.24
CA THR A 34 -4.76 -5.07 -4.84
C THR A 34 -4.50 -5.85 -6.12
N ASN A 35 -5.37 -6.82 -6.46
CA ASN A 35 -5.20 -7.71 -7.61
C ASN A 35 -5.17 -7.00 -8.98
N TRP A 36 -5.72 -5.81 -9.08
CA TRP A 36 -5.72 -5.00 -10.31
C TRP A 36 -4.30 -4.63 -10.79
N LEU A 37 -3.31 -4.61 -9.89
CA LEU A 37 -1.89 -4.38 -10.22
C LEU A 37 -1.17 -5.65 -10.70
N TYR A 38 -1.73 -6.84 -10.48
CA TYR A 38 -1.01 -8.11 -10.61
C TYR A 38 -0.38 -8.33 -11.97
N LEU A 39 -1.14 -8.15 -13.05
CA LEU A 39 -0.63 -8.45 -14.40
C LEU A 39 0.53 -7.54 -14.78
N LEU A 40 0.49 -6.26 -14.40
CA LEU A 40 1.56 -5.32 -14.66
C LEU A 40 2.80 -5.62 -13.80
N MET A 41 2.62 -5.89 -12.52
CA MET A 41 3.74 -6.28 -11.65
C MET A 41 4.42 -7.55 -12.13
N LYS A 42 3.63 -8.54 -12.58
CA LYS A 42 4.15 -9.81 -13.11
C LYS A 42 4.92 -9.64 -14.43
N ALA A 43 4.50 -8.71 -15.27
CA ALA A 43 5.14 -8.43 -16.55
C ALA A 43 6.37 -7.52 -16.43
N GLU A 44 6.58 -6.85 -15.31
CA GLU A 44 7.68 -5.90 -15.11
C GLU A 44 8.98 -6.64 -14.72
N PRO A 45 9.99 -6.70 -15.61
CA PRO A 45 11.19 -7.51 -15.37
C PRO A 45 12.11 -6.95 -14.27
N THR A 46 11.94 -5.69 -13.89
CA THR A 46 12.74 -5.06 -12.83
C THR A 46 12.18 -5.27 -11.44
N LEU A 47 10.99 -5.87 -11.33
CA LEU A 47 10.32 -6.17 -10.08
C LEU A 47 10.34 -7.67 -9.75
N THR A 48 10.66 -7.99 -8.51
CA THR A 48 10.45 -9.32 -7.95
C THR A 48 9.18 -9.33 -7.12
N LEU A 49 8.20 -10.14 -7.53
CA LEU A 49 6.96 -10.32 -6.80
C LEU A 49 7.12 -11.44 -5.78
N VAL A 50 7.03 -11.10 -4.48
CA VAL A 50 7.15 -12.04 -3.37
C VAL A 50 5.77 -12.23 -2.76
N THR A 51 5.12 -13.35 -3.08
CA THR A 51 3.80 -13.67 -2.53
C THR A 51 3.92 -14.29 -1.14
N VAL A 52 3.02 -13.88 -0.24
CA VAL A 52 2.97 -14.37 1.14
C VAL A 52 1.59 -14.98 1.44
N PRO A 53 1.52 -16.00 2.31
CA PRO A 53 0.24 -16.60 2.70
C PRO A 53 -0.45 -15.89 3.87
N ARG A 54 0.20 -14.89 4.47
CA ARG A 54 -0.29 -14.12 5.61
C ARG A 54 0.37 -12.76 5.66
N GLU A 55 -0.40 -11.71 5.93
CA GLU A 55 0.06 -10.33 5.87
C GLU A 55 1.15 -10.00 6.91
N GLY A 56 1.03 -10.54 8.11
CA GLY A 56 2.06 -10.37 9.15
C GLY A 56 3.45 -10.86 8.71
N LEU A 57 3.54 -11.86 7.81
CA LEU A 57 4.81 -12.31 7.23
C LEU A 57 5.40 -11.29 6.24
N ALA A 58 4.56 -10.50 5.57
CA ALA A 58 5.04 -9.48 4.65
C ALA A 58 5.96 -8.47 5.36
N MET A 59 5.67 -8.14 6.61
CA MET A 59 6.44 -7.19 7.42
C MET A 59 7.87 -7.68 7.67
N SER A 60 8.02 -8.93 8.11
CA SER A 60 9.33 -9.53 8.39
C SER A 60 10.16 -9.77 7.12
N ILE A 61 9.50 -10.22 6.03
CA ILE A 61 10.16 -10.43 4.75
C ILE A 61 10.65 -9.10 4.17
N ALA A 62 9.80 -8.07 4.17
CA ALA A 62 10.18 -6.75 3.69
C ALA A 62 11.30 -6.13 4.54
N ALA A 63 11.27 -6.29 5.86
CA ALA A 63 12.35 -5.84 6.74
C ALA A 63 13.66 -6.55 6.40
N GLY A 64 13.64 -7.87 6.20
CA GLY A 64 14.82 -8.65 5.80
C GLY A 64 15.36 -8.23 4.43
N LEU A 65 14.50 -8.03 3.44
CA LEU A 65 14.88 -7.52 2.11
C LEU A 65 15.54 -6.15 2.20
N ALA A 66 14.96 -5.23 2.98
CA ALA A 66 15.51 -3.90 3.19
C ALA A 66 16.87 -3.94 3.87
N ALA A 67 17.04 -4.78 4.91
CA ALA A 67 18.32 -5.00 5.57
C ALA A 67 19.37 -5.60 4.62
N GLY A 68 18.95 -6.41 3.65
CA GLY A 68 19.80 -6.96 2.59
C GLY A 68 20.11 -5.97 1.45
N GLY A 69 19.65 -4.71 1.53
CA GLY A 69 19.90 -3.66 0.52
C GLY A 69 18.91 -3.62 -0.63
N ALA A 70 17.86 -4.45 -0.63
CA ALA A 70 16.76 -4.32 -1.57
C ALA A 70 15.86 -3.13 -1.22
N LYS A 71 15.00 -2.74 -2.15
CA LYS A 71 14.00 -1.67 -1.96
C LYS A 71 12.59 -2.25 -2.06
N PRO A 72 12.10 -2.90 -0.99
CA PRO A 72 10.78 -3.48 -1.00
C PRO A 72 9.67 -2.45 -0.76
N VAL A 73 8.48 -2.77 -1.27
CA VAL A 73 7.19 -2.19 -0.87
C VAL A 73 6.28 -3.34 -0.44
N ILE A 74 5.42 -3.09 0.54
CA ILE A 74 4.39 -4.06 0.95
C ILE A 74 3.07 -3.67 0.30
N LEU A 75 2.37 -4.64 -0.28
CA LEU A 75 1.07 -4.45 -0.93
C LEU A 75 0.05 -5.40 -0.30
N ILE A 76 -0.90 -4.85 0.42
CA ILE A 76 -1.94 -5.59 1.18
C ILE A 76 -3.22 -4.77 1.25
N GLN A 77 -4.33 -5.39 1.65
CA GLN A 77 -5.54 -4.64 2.00
C GLN A 77 -5.54 -4.20 3.47
N ASN A 78 -6.46 -3.31 3.84
CA ASN A 78 -6.55 -2.76 5.19
C ASN A 78 -6.91 -3.79 6.27
N THR A 79 -7.64 -4.86 5.95
CA THR A 79 -7.88 -5.97 6.89
C THR A 79 -6.58 -6.68 7.25
N GLY A 80 -5.70 -6.87 6.27
CA GLY A 80 -4.37 -7.44 6.47
C GLY A 80 -3.42 -6.48 7.20
N LEU A 81 -3.58 -5.17 6.99
CA LEU A 81 -2.87 -4.17 7.79
C LEU A 81 -3.18 -4.33 9.28
N MET A 82 -4.45 -4.46 9.65
CA MET A 82 -4.88 -4.65 11.04
C MET A 82 -4.42 -6.01 11.61
N GLU A 83 -4.47 -7.08 10.81
CA GLU A 83 -3.95 -8.40 11.19
C GLU A 83 -2.45 -8.34 11.52
N SER A 84 -1.70 -7.49 10.84
CA SER A 84 -0.25 -7.38 10.94
C SER A 84 0.24 -6.55 12.13
N GLY A 85 -0.60 -6.08 13.01
CA GLY A 85 -0.29 -5.08 14.04
C GLY A 85 0.99 -5.37 14.82
N ASP A 86 1.14 -6.56 15.40
CA ASP A 86 2.36 -6.91 16.16
C ASP A 86 3.59 -7.01 15.25
N SER A 87 3.44 -7.52 14.04
CA SER A 87 4.53 -7.59 13.07
C SER A 87 5.00 -6.21 12.62
N ILE A 88 4.08 -5.27 12.40
CA ILE A 88 4.41 -3.86 12.12
C ILE A 88 5.19 -3.26 13.29
N ARG A 89 4.69 -3.45 14.52
CA ARG A 89 5.33 -2.95 15.74
C ARG A 89 6.76 -3.48 15.88
N GLY A 90 6.94 -4.79 15.73
CA GLY A 90 8.22 -5.45 15.96
C GLY A 90 9.22 -5.25 14.83
N TRP A 91 8.80 -5.47 13.58
CA TRP A 91 9.73 -5.51 12.45
C TRP A 91 9.94 -4.15 11.79
N LEU A 92 8.91 -3.33 11.67
CA LEU A 92 9.05 -2.06 10.95
C LEU A 92 9.35 -0.89 11.90
N ILE A 93 8.58 -0.77 12.99
CA ILE A 93 8.74 0.31 13.95
C ILE A 93 9.91 0.06 14.87
N GLY A 94 10.00 -1.15 15.44
CA GLY A 94 11.04 -1.50 16.42
C GLY A 94 12.45 -1.55 15.87
N LEU A 95 12.61 -1.70 14.54
CA LEU A 95 13.91 -1.72 13.85
C LEU A 95 14.17 -0.48 12.97
N ASP A 96 13.31 0.53 13.07
CA ASP A 96 13.42 1.78 12.27
C ASP A 96 13.55 1.52 10.77
N ILE A 97 12.74 0.60 10.22
CA ILE A 97 12.77 0.23 8.81
C ILE A 97 11.84 1.16 7.99
N PRO A 98 12.38 1.94 7.05
CA PRO A 98 11.61 2.88 6.22
C PRO A 98 10.88 2.17 5.07
N ILE A 99 9.78 1.52 5.38
CA ILE A 99 8.95 0.78 4.40
C ILE A 99 7.71 1.59 4.05
N VAL A 100 7.33 1.59 2.78
CA VAL A 100 6.02 2.05 2.34
C VAL A 100 5.05 0.86 2.33
N LEU A 101 3.90 1.06 2.99
CA LEU A 101 2.78 0.14 3.02
C LEU A 101 1.73 0.64 2.01
N MET A 102 1.63 0.01 0.84
CA MET A 102 0.53 0.23 -0.10
C MET A 102 -0.67 -0.56 0.38
N VAL A 103 -1.73 0.13 0.78
CA VAL A 103 -2.89 -0.48 1.45
C VAL A 103 -4.14 -0.25 0.62
N GLY A 104 -4.70 -1.31 0.04
CA GLY A 104 -6.02 -1.27 -0.58
C GLY A 104 -7.09 -0.98 0.49
N LEU A 105 -7.83 0.11 0.31
CA LEU A 105 -8.75 0.63 1.33
C LEU A 105 -10.16 0.06 1.15
N ARG A 106 -10.31 -1.22 1.44
CA ARG A 106 -11.61 -1.91 1.41
C ARG A 106 -12.64 -1.18 2.26
N GLY A 107 -13.83 -1.00 1.71
CA GLY A 107 -14.92 -0.31 2.39
C GLY A 107 -14.88 1.21 2.26
N TRP A 108 -13.98 1.75 1.46
CA TRP A 108 -13.92 3.18 1.12
C TRP A 108 -14.60 3.47 -0.20
N THR A 109 -15.24 4.62 -0.30
CA THR A 109 -15.72 5.22 -1.54
C THR A 109 -15.37 6.70 -1.56
N ARG A 110 -15.53 7.35 -2.69
CA ARG A 110 -15.34 8.82 -2.81
C ARG A 110 -16.25 9.64 -1.91
N HIS A 111 -17.29 9.02 -1.37
CA HIS A 111 -18.21 9.63 -0.40
C HIS A 111 -17.84 9.28 1.05
N GLY A 112 -16.70 8.66 1.28
CA GLY A 112 -16.23 8.23 2.57
C GLY A 112 -16.46 6.74 2.85
N PRO A 113 -16.30 6.30 4.09
CA PRO A 113 -16.40 4.89 4.46
C PRO A 113 -17.84 4.39 4.28
N THR A 114 -17.95 3.14 3.84
CA THR A 114 -19.22 2.41 3.73
C THR A 114 -19.60 1.78 5.08
N LYS A 115 -20.57 0.84 5.06
CA LYS A 115 -20.88 0.01 6.24
C LYS A 115 -19.81 -1.02 6.57
N ASP A 116 -18.84 -1.24 5.69
CA ASP A 116 -17.69 -2.12 5.97
C ASP A 116 -16.78 -1.46 7.00
N THR A 117 -16.66 -2.09 8.15
CA THR A 117 -15.88 -1.55 9.27
C THR A 117 -14.38 -1.46 8.99
N ALA A 118 -13.88 -2.16 7.96
CA ALA A 118 -12.46 -2.13 7.60
C ALA A 118 -11.99 -0.70 7.31
N ALA A 119 -12.74 0.07 6.49
CA ALA A 119 -12.40 1.47 6.22
C ALA A 119 -12.47 2.34 7.48
N THR A 120 -13.49 2.13 8.33
CA THR A 120 -13.70 2.91 9.55
C THR A 120 -12.54 2.78 10.54
N PHE A 121 -11.92 1.60 10.63
CA PHE A 121 -10.84 1.33 11.59
C PHE A 121 -9.43 1.52 11.03
N THR A 122 -9.27 1.75 9.73
CA THR A 122 -7.94 1.87 9.12
C THR A 122 -7.15 3.08 9.65
N GLU A 123 -7.72 4.28 9.61
CA GLU A 123 -7.05 5.49 10.13
C GLU A 123 -6.84 5.43 11.66
N PRO A 124 -7.82 5.04 12.49
CA PRO A 124 -7.58 4.81 13.92
C PRO A 124 -6.43 3.85 14.22
N PHE A 125 -6.33 2.76 13.44
CA PHE A 125 -5.23 1.80 13.57
C PHE A 125 -3.87 2.45 13.25
N LEU A 126 -3.74 3.14 12.12
CA LEU A 126 -2.51 3.83 11.73
C LEU A 126 -2.10 4.88 12.77
N ASN A 127 -3.07 5.65 13.26
CA ASN A 127 -2.85 6.66 14.29
C ASN A 127 -2.37 6.05 15.62
N ALA A 128 -2.93 4.90 16.04
CA ALA A 128 -2.49 4.20 17.23
C ALA A 128 -1.02 3.73 17.14
N PHE A 129 -0.56 3.36 15.95
CA PHE A 129 0.83 2.98 15.66
C PHE A 129 1.71 4.18 15.30
N ARG A 130 1.15 5.40 15.22
CA ARG A 130 1.85 6.63 14.80
C ARG A 130 2.48 6.46 13.41
N ILE A 131 1.73 5.86 12.49
CA ILE A 131 2.11 5.69 11.09
C ILE A 131 1.40 6.78 10.30
N ASP A 132 2.17 7.64 9.66
CA ASP A 132 1.65 8.66 8.75
C ASP A 132 1.14 8.01 7.47
N TYR A 133 0.15 8.63 6.82
CA TYR A 133 -0.44 8.06 5.62
C TYR A 133 -0.90 9.12 4.62
N TYR A 134 -0.99 8.70 3.37
CA TYR A 134 -1.48 9.48 2.23
C TYR A 134 -2.60 8.73 1.53
N LEU A 135 -3.71 9.41 1.27
CA LEU A 135 -4.82 8.87 0.48
C LEU A 135 -4.55 9.13 -1.01
N VAL A 136 -4.68 8.09 -1.83
CA VAL A 136 -4.54 8.12 -3.29
C VAL A 136 -5.80 7.51 -3.90
N GLU A 137 -6.60 8.34 -4.60
CA GLU A 137 -7.90 7.93 -5.15
C GLU A 137 -7.94 7.96 -6.69
N ASN A 138 -6.98 8.65 -7.30
CA ASN A 138 -6.91 8.80 -8.75
C ASN A 138 -5.49 9.19 -9.20
N ASP A 139 -5.27 9.27 -10.52
CA ASP A 139 -3.97 9.59 -11.09
C ASP A 139 -3.39 10.95 -10.66
N ALA A 140 -4.24 11.94 -10.36
CA ALA A 140 -3.78 13.25 -9.88
C ALA A 140 -3.16 13.16 -8.48
N ASP A 141 -3.51 12.16 -7.69
CA ASP A 141 -2.96 11.92 -6.36
C ASP A 141 -1.65 11.11 -6.38
N ALA A 142 -1.25 10.56 -7.52
CA ALA A 142 -0.15 9.60 -7.61
C ALA A 142 1.19 10.12 -7.06
N SER A 143 1.42 11.44 -7.12
CA SER A 143 2.61 12.07 -6.52
C SER A 143 2.73 11.84 -5.01
N ARG A 144 1.62 11.55 -4.31
CA ARG A 144 1.62 11.22 -2.89
C ARG A 144 2.34 9.90 -2.60
N ILE A 145 2.44 8.99 -3.59
CA ILE A 145 3.25 7.78 -3.47
C ILE A 145 4.71 8.16 -3.27
N ALA A 146 5.25 9.06 -4.10
CA ALA A 146 6.62 9.55 -3.94
C ALA A 146 6.83 10.24 -2.59
N MET A 147 5.86 11.06 -2.15
CA MET A 147 5.90 11.72 -0.83
C MET A 147 6.00 10.70 0.31
N ALA A 148 5.27 9.59 0.23
CA ALA A 148 5.34 8.53 1.24
C ALA A 148 6.74 7.91 1.32
N PHE A 149 7.38 7.63 0.18
CA PHE A 149 8.75 7.12 0.14
C PHE A 149 9.77 8.13 0.70
N ASP A 150 9.64 9.41 0.35
CA ASP A 150 10.51 10.45 0.86
C ASP A 150 10.39 10.59 2.37
N GLN A 151 9.17 10.62 2.87
CA GLN A 151 8.89 10.71 4.30
C GLN A 151 9.41 9.48 5.05
N ALA A 152 9.16 8.26 4.54
CA ALA A 152 9.68 7.05 5.17
C ALA A 152 11.20 7.10 5.31
N ARG A 153 11.91 7.51 4.25
CA ARG A 153 13.37 7.67 4.28
C ARG A 153 13.84 8.73 5.27
N ALA A 154 13.16 9.87 5.30
CA ALA A 154 13.53 10.99 6.17
C ALA A 154 13.31 10.68 7.65
N THR A 155 12.22 9.97 7.97
CA THR A 155 11.82 9.68 9.36
C THR A 155 12.35 8.34 9.86
N LYS A 156 12.84 7.47 8.96
CA LYS A 156 13.20 6.06 9.24
C LYS A 156 12.01 5.28 9.86
N ARG A 157 10.82 5.54 9.38
CA ARG A 157 9.60 4.91 9.87
C ARG A 157 8.74 4.40 8.71
N PRO A 158 7.88 3.40 8.95
CA PRO A 158 6.90 3.02 7.95
C PRO A 158 5.92 4.18 7.68
N VAL A 159 5.49 4.30 6.42
CA VAL A 159 4.46 5.24 5.97
C VAL A 159 3.47 4.48 5.12
N ALA A 160 2.17 4.75 5.26
CA ALA A 160 1.14 4.09 4.47
C ALA A 160 0.70 4.96 3.28
N VAL A 161 0.37 4.29 2.17
CA VAL A 161 -0.37 4.85 1.04
C VAL A 161 -1.70 4.12 0.99
N LEU A 162 -2.79 4.82 1.28
CA LEU A 162 -4.14 4.26 1.24
C LEU A 162 -4.68 4.41 -0.19
N VAL A 163 -4.91 3.29 -0.85
CA VAL A 163 -5.47 3.25 -2.21
C VAL A 163 -6.98 3.19 -2.08
N GLY A 164 -7.63 4.34 -2.27
CA GLY A 164 -9.06 4.54 -2.06
C GLY A 164 -9.91 4.52 -3.34
N ASP A 165 -9.42 3.92 -4.41
CA ASP A 165 -10.16 3.84 -5.67
C ASP A 165 -11.30 2.82 -5.56
N GLU A 166 -12.55 3.33 -5.56
CA GLU A 166 -13.75 2.49 -5.49
C GLU A 166 -14.01 1.63 -6.74
N PHE A 167 -13.25 1.85 -7.83
CA PHE A 167 -13.37 1.04 -9.05
C PHE A 167 -12.58 -0.26 -8.98
N HIS A 168 -11.71 -0.38 -8.01
CA HIS A 168 -10.95 -1.59 -7.73
C HIS A 168 -11.47 -2.22 -6.43
N GLY A 169 -11.60 -3.54 -6.40
CA GLY A 169 -12.12 -4.24 -5.23
C GLY A 169 -13.63 -4.49 -5.23
N PHE A 170 -14.21 -4.75 -4.07
CA PHE A 170 -15.60 -5.18 -3.90
C PHE A 170 -16.64 -4.04 -3.94
N ASN A 171 -16.22 -2.81 -4.00
CA ASN A 171 -17.13 -1.65 -3.97
C ASN A 171 -17.64 -1.25 -5.36
N LYS A 172 -17.52 -2.13 -6.35
CA LYS A 172 -18.04 -1.94 -7.71
C LYS A 172 -19.52 -2.18 -7.78
#